data_e3c4144551283d290a36a411c399e31b
#
_entry.id   e3c4144551283d290a36a411c399e31b
#
_cell.length_a   1.000
_cell.length_b   1.000
_cell.length_c   1.000
_cell.angle_alpha   90.00
_cell.angle_beta   90.00
_cell.angle_gamma   90.00
#
_symmetry.space_group_name_H-M   'P 1'
#
loop_
_entity.id
_entity.type
_entity.pdbx_description
1 polymer ?
#
loop_
_entity_poly.entity_id
_entity_poly.type
_entity_poly.pdbx_seq_one_letter_code
_entity_poly.pdbx_strand_id
1 'polypeptide(L)'
;MSDLIFQFLDAPRKDPKKLKAPVRIKHFKEIYGQFNPEKAARQAGRCLSCGNPYCEWKCPVHNYIPNWLKLIAEGNLLEAAEMSHRTNSLPEMCGRVCPQDRLCEGACTCLLYTSPSPRDS
;
A
#
# COMPACT_ATOMS: atom_id res chain seq x y z
N MET A 1 14.30 5.65 13.98
CA MET A 1 13.25 4.63 13.72
C MET A 1 12.01 4.87 14.53
N SER A 2 12.16 5.20 15.82
CA SER A 2 11.03 5.58 16.67
C SER A 2 10.25 6.80 16.15
N ASP A 3 10.94 7.68 15.45
CA ASP A 3 10.35 8.91 14.94
C ASP A 3 9.41 8.67 13.76
N LEU A 4 9.38 7.43 13.25
CA LEU A 4 8.58 7.08 12.09
C LEU A 4 7.17 6.60 12.42
N ILE A 5 6.83 6.44 13.69
CA ILE A 5 5.51 5.95 14.09
C ILE A 5 4.40 6.84 13.57
N PHE A 6 4.62 8.15 13.54
CA PHE A 6 3.64 9.11 13.05
C PHE A 6 4.01 9.70 11.70
N GLN A 7 4.75 8.98 10.90
CA GLN A 7 5.18 9.45 9.58
C GLN A 7 3.98 9.80 8.68
N PHE A 8 2.84 9.17 8.90
CA PHE A 8 1.63 9.46 8.12
C PHE A 8 1.14 10.91 8.30
N LEU A 9 1.55 11.59 9.38
CA LEU A 9 1.22 13.01 9.59
C LEU A 9 2.07 13.92 8.70
N ASP A 10 3.31 13.53 8.46
CA ASP A 10 4.26 14.33 7.69
C ASP A 10 4.32 13.94 6.20
N ALA A 11 4.04 12.68 5.90
CA ALA A 11 4.07 12.16 4.55
C ALA A 11 2.65 11.85 4.07
N PRO A 12 2.04 12.74 3.28
CA PRO A 12 0.70 12.49 2.75
C PRO A 12 0.71 11.31 1.78
N ARG A 13 -0.44 10.67 1.65
CA ARG A 13 -0.61 9.58 0.68
C ARG A 13 -0.37 10.11 -0.74
N LYS A 14 0.41 9.38 -1.50
CA LYS A 14 0.66 9.66 -2.92
C LYS A 14 0.51 8.39 -3.72
N ASP A 15 -0.27 8.48 -4.79
CA ASP A 15 -0.41 7.37 -5.73
C ASP A 15 0.65 7.50 -6.83
N PRO A 16 1.03 6.38 -7.48
CA PRO A 16 1.92 6.45 -8.63
C PRO A 16 1.24 7.20 -9.77
N LYS A 17 2.05 7.88 -10.57
CA LYS A 17 1.53 8.62 -11.72
C LYS A 17 0.95 7.64 -12.73
N LYS A 18 -0.14 8.05 -13.37
CA LYS A 18 -0.75 7.28 -14.45
C LYS A 18 -0.49 7.97 -15.78
N LEU A 19 -0.34 7.19 -16.83
CA LEU A 19 -0.30 7.73 -18.19
C LEU A 19 -1.64 8.38 -18.50
N LYS A 20 -1.61 9.46 -19.28
CA LYS A 20 -2.84 10.13 -19.73
C LYS A 20 -3.65 9.19 -20.63
N ALA A 21 -4.97 9.32 -20.58
CA ALA A 21 -5.86 8.46 -21.35
C ALA A 21 -5.54 8.41 -22.86
N PRO A 22 -5.24 9.52 -23.56
CA PRO A 22 -4.88 9.45 -24.97
C PRO A 22 -3.64 8.62 -25.28
N VAL A 23 -2.71 8.52 -24.34
CA VAL A 23 -1.49 7.73 -24.51
C VAL A 23 -1.76 6.25 -24.25
N ARG A 24 -2.44 5.96 -23.14
CA ARG A 24 -2.62 4.55 -22.73
C ARG A 24 -3.59 3.77 -23.62
N ILE A 25 -4.51 4.41 -24.33
CA ILE A 25 -5.41 3.71 -25.27
C ILE A 25 -4.69 3.21 -26.51
N LYS A 26 -3.46 3.67 -26.77
CA LYS A 26 -2.69 3.31 -27.96
C LYS A 26 -1.91 2.01 -27.81
N HIS A 27 -1.80 1.46 -26.59
CA HIS A 27 -1.01 0.25 -26.32
C HIS A 27 -1.50 -0.44 -25.05
N PHE A 28 -1.00 -1.65 -24.82
CA PHE A 28 -1.32 -2.45 -23.63
C PHE A 28 -0.15 -2.51 -22.64
N LYS A 29 0.69 -1.47 -22.62
CA LYS A 29 1.82 -1.38 -21.70
C LYS A 29 1.35 -0.89 -20.33
N GLU A 30 2.23 -1.01 -19.33
CA GLU A 30 1.98 -0.55 -17.97
C GLU A 30 1.59 0.93 -17.95
N ILE A 31 0.48 1.25 -17.29
CA ILE A 31 -0.04 2.62 -17.22
C ILE A 31 0.43 3.38 -15.99
N TYR A 32 0.91 2.66 -14.96
CA TYR A 32 1.38 3.29 -13.73
C TYR A 32 2.89 3.52 -13.77
N GLY A 33 3.31 4.67 -13.27
CA GLY A 33 4.73 4.94 -13.04
C GLY A 33 5.22 4.15 -11.84
N GLN A 34 6.53 4.12 -11.67
CA GLN A 34 7.17 3.44 -10.55
C GLN A 34 7.67 4.46 -9.53
N PHE A 35 7.54 4.12 -8.26
CA PHE A 35 8.20 4.86 -7.20
C PHE A 35 9.68 4.50 -7.19
N ASN A 36 10.55 5.49 -6.94
CA ASN A 36 11.94 5.18 -6.62
C ASN A 36 11.99 4.58 -5.19
N PRO A 37 13.11 3.92 -4.80
CA PRO A 37 13.19 3.29 -3.49
C PRO A 37 12.90 4.24 -2.32
N GLU A 38 13.32 5.50 -2.41
CA GLU A 38 13.08 6.49 -1.36
C GLU A 38 11.60 6.82 -1.21
N LYS A 39 10.92 7.04 -2.31
CA LYS A 39 9.48 7.34 -2.31
C LYS A 39 8.68 6.16 -1.84
N ALA A 40 9.07 4.95 -2.26
CA ALA A 40 8.41 3.72 -1.81
C ALA A 40 8.55 3.55 -0.30
N ALA A 41 9.76 3.75 0.23
CA ALA A 41 10.02 3.65 1.65
C ALA A 41 9.22 4.69 2.43
N ARG A 42 9.13 5.92 1.92
CA ARG A 42 8.38 6.99 2.58
C ARG A 42 6.89 6.68 2.63
N GLN A 43 6.32 6.15 1.57
CA GLN A 43 4.90 5.76 1.55
C GLN A 43 4.64 4.55 2.44
N ALA A 44 5.52 3.56 2.41
CA ALA A 44 5.40 2.37 3.26
C ALA A 44 5.52 2.72 4.75
N GLY A 45 6.34 3.72 5.09
CA GLY A 45 6.51 4.18 6.46
C GLY A 45 5.28 4.82 7.08
N ARG A 46 4.25 5.10 6.29
CA ARG A 46 2.98 5.59 6.83
C ARG A 46 2.24 4.54 7.66
N CYS A 47 2.60 3.28 7.52
CA CYS A 47 1.98 2.19 8.27
C CYS A 47 2.27 2.32 9.76
N LEU A 48 1.22 2.17 10.58
CA LEU A 48 1.32 2.27 12.04
C LEU A 48 1.77 0.95 12.69
N SER A 49 1.91 -0.11 11.92
CA SER A 49 2.24 -1.44 12.44
C SER A 49 1.28 -1.85 13.56
N CYS A 50 -0.02 -1.79 13.28
CA CYS A 50 -1.06 -2.02 14.27
C CYS A 50 -0.96 -3.43 14.88
N GLY A 51 -1.15 -3.53 16.20
CA GLY A 51 -1.22 -4.80 16.89
C GLY A 51 -2.45 -5.62 16.46
N ASN A 52 -3.53 -4.93 16.13
CA ASN A 52 -4.72 -5.54 15.52
C ASN A 52 -4.77 -5.08 14.06
N PRO A 53 -4.14 -5.79 13.12
CA PRO A 53 -4.06 -5.35 11.74
C PRO A 53 -5.36 -5.63 10.99
N TYR A 54 -6.32 -4.72 11.08
CA TYR A 54 -7.60 -4.83 10.40
C TYR A 54 -7.46 -4.97 8.89
N CYS A 55 -6.43 -4.35 8.31
CA CYS A 55 -6.13 -4.49 6.89
C CYS A 55 -5.84 -5.94 6.51
N GLU A 56 -5.07 -6.64 7.34
CA GLU A 56 -4.73 -8.04 7.14
C GLU A 56 -5.97 -8.92 7.27
N TRP A 57 -6.82 -8.65 8.26
CA TRP A 57 -8.05 -9.40 8.47
C TRP A 57 -9.08 -9.17 7.37
N LYS A 58 -9.12 -7.96 6.81
CA LYS A 58 -10.05 -7.63 5.74
C LYS A 58 -9.62 -8.18 4.39
N CYS A 59 -8.34 -8.44 4.23
CA CYS A 59 -7.80 -9.03 3.01
C CYS A 59 -8.31 -10.48 2.86
N PRO A 60 -8.93 -10.84 1.72
CA PRO A 60 -9.46 -12.21 1.52
C PRO A 60 -8.42 -13.32 1.67
N VAL A 61 -7.15 -13.03 1.38
CA VAL A 61 -6.05 -13.99 1.53
C VAL A 61 -5.23 -13.75 2.78
N HIS A 62 -5.65 -12.83 3.64
CA HIS A 62 -4.97 -12.49 4.90
C HIS A 62 -3.47 -12.23 4.71
N ASN A 63 -3.15 -11.38 3.75
CA ASN A 63 -1.77 -11.05 3.42
C ASN A 63 -1.10 -10.28 4.58
N TYR A 64 0.19 -10.52 4.78
CA TYR A 64 0.97 -9.90 5.87
C TYR A 64 1.31 -8.45 5.57
N ILE A 65 0.30 -7.60 5.43
CA ILE A 65 0.45 -6.22 4.95
C ILE A 65 1.36 -5.37 5.83
N PRO A 66 1.19 -5.30 7.16
CA PRO A 66 2.09 -4.49 7.98
C PRO A 66 3.55 -4.96 7.91
N ASN A 67 3.73 -6.27 7.79
CA ASN A 67 5.06 -6.86 7.77
C ASN A 67 5.84 -6.49 6.51
N TRP A 68 5.24 -6.65 5.33
CA TRP A 68 5.96 -6.29 4.11
C TRP A 68 6.07 -4.78 3.92
N LEU A 69 5.13 -3.99 4.44
CA LEU A 69 5.26 -2.54 4.42
C LEU A 69 6.47 -2.08 5.24
N LYS A 70 6.68 -2.70 6.42
CA LYS A 70 7.85 -2.40 7.23
C LYS A 70 9.15 -2.75 6.50
N LEU A 71 9.17 -3.90 5.82
CA LEU A 71 10.33 -4.30 5.04
C LEU A 71 10.63 -3.33 3.90
N ILE A 72 9.60 -2.82 3.23
CA ILE A 72 9.77 -1.81 2.19
C ILE A 72 10.31 -0.50 2.79
N ALA A 73 9.81 -0.09 3.95
CA ALA A 73 10.29 1.10 4.63
C ALA A 73 11.77 0.99 5.02
N GLU A 74 12.23 -0.23 5.30
CA GLU A 74 13.63 -0.51 5.63
C GLU A 74 14.51 -0.72 4.38
N GLY A 75 13.91 -0.77 3.21
CA GLY A 75 14.63 -0.99 1.97
C GLY A 75 14.81 -2.44 1.56
N ASN A 76 14.21 -3.38 2.29
CA ASN A 76 14.31 -4.83 2.02
C ASN A 76 13.24 -5.28 1.04
N LEU A 77 13.35 -4.85 -0.20
CA LEU A 77 12.32 -5.11 -1.21
C LEU A 77 12.16 -6.59 -1.55
N LEU A 78 13.25 -7.34 -1.60
CA LEU A 78 13.17 -8.77 -1.92
C LEU A 78 12.44 -9.55 -0.83
N GLU A 79 12.74 -9.26 0.42
CA GLU A 79 12.06 -9.90 1.55
C GLU A 79 10.57 -9.49 1.60
N ALA A 80 10.28 -8.25 1.28
CA ALA A 80 8.90 -7.76 1.22
C ALA A 80 8.12 -8.51 0.14
N ALA A 81 8.69 -8.69 -1.04
CA ALA A 81 8.08 -9.44 -2.12
C ALA A 81 7.85 -10.89 -1.71
N GLU A 82 8.83 -11.53 -1.10
CA GLU A 82 8.70 -12.89 -0.59
C GLU A 82 7.56 -13.00 0.44
N MET A 83 7.48 -12.05 1.35
CA MET A 83 6.43 -12.01 2.36
C MET A 83 5.04 -11.88 1.72
N SER A 84 4.90 -11.05 0.69
CA SER A 84 3.62 -10.86 0.00
C SER A 84 3.17 -12.12 -0.75
N HIS A 85 4.12 -12.98 -1.15
CA HIS A 85 3.81 -14.23 -1.83
C HIS A 85 3.46 -15.38 -0.89
N ARG A 86 3.63 -15.24 0.41
CA ARG A 86 3.37 -16.33 1.37
C ARG A 86 1.92 -16.76 1.42
N THR A 87 0.99 -15.81 1.34
CA THR A 87 -0.44 -16.10 1.41
C THR A 87 -1.14 -15.90 0.08
N ASN A 88 -0.44 -15.44 -0.94
CA ASN A 88 -1.03 -15.10 -2.22
C ASN A 88 -0.07 -15.47 -3.35
N SER A 89 -0.57 -16.28 -4.30
CA SER A 89 0.25 -16.70 -5.45
C SER A 89 0.49 -15.59 -6.46
N LEU A 90 -0.44 -14.62 -6.55
CA LEU A 90 -0.40 -13.55 -7.56
C LEU A 90 -0.66 -12.18 -6.94
N PRO A 91 0.21 -11.72 -6.03
CA PRO A 91 -0.01 -10.41 -5.39
C PRO A 91 0.01 -9.24 -6.37
N GLU A 92 0.74 -9.35 -7.48
CA GLU A 92 0.77 -8.32 -8.51
C GLU A 92 -0.58 -8.14 -9.20
N MET A 93 -1.36 -9.21 -9.31
CA MET A 93 -2.71 -9.13 -9.86
C MET A 93 -3.67 -8.50 -8.87
N CYS A 94 -3.59 -8.92 -7.61
CA CYS A 94 -4.41 -8.35 -6.54
C CYS A 94 -4.16 -6.85 -6.38
N GLY A 95 -2.92 -6.42 -6.52
CA GLY A 95 -2.58 -5.00 -6.43
C GLY A 95 -3.26 -4.14 -7.48
N ARG A 96 -3.67 -4.74 -8.60
CA ARG A 96 -4.29 -4.01 -9.71
C ARG A 96 -5.80 -4.14 -9.76
N VAL A 97 -6.36 -5.26 -9.33
CA VAL A 97 -7.79 -5.54 -9.51
C VAL A 97 -8.60 -5.52 -8.22
N CYS A 98 -7.95 -5.65 -7.06
CA CYS A 98 -8.67 -5.62 -5.79
C CYS A 98 -9.31 -4.26 -5.53
N PRO A 99 -10.54 -4.23 -4.99
CA PRO A 99 -11.14 -3.00 -4.50
C PRO A 99 -10.57 -2.66 -3.12
N GLN A 100 -9.31 -2.21 -3.09
CA GLN A 100 -8.58 -1.95 -1.84
C GLN A 100 -9.33 -0.96 -0.94
N ASP A 101 -10.01 0.01 -1.54
CA ASP A 101 -10.80 1.00 -0.81
C ASP A 101 -11.90 0.39 0.06
N ARG A 102 -12.36 -0.81 -0.29
CA ARG A 102 -13.37 -1.56 0.46
C ARG A 102 -12.79 -2.68 1.30
N LEU A 103 -11.54 -3.02 1.09
CA LEU A 103 -10.86 -4.12 1.77
C LEU A 103 -9.78 -3.57 2.70
N CYS A 104 -8.51 -3.81 2.37
CA CYS A 104 -7.41 -3.45 3.26
C CYS A 104 -7.32 -1.94 3.53
N GLU A 105 -7.45 -1.11 2.50
CA GLU A 105 -7.38 0.34 2.70
C GLU A 105 -8.59 0.87 3.47
N GLY A 106 -9.78 0.34 3.20
CA GLY A 106 -10.99 0.73 3.91
C GLY A 106 -10.96 0.37 5.38
N ALA A 107 -10.17 -0.62 5.77
CA ALA A 107 -10.01 -1.06 7.16
C ALA A 107 -8.77 -0.44 7.84
N CYS A 108 -7.95 0.28 7.11
CA CYS A 108 -6.69 0.82 7.63
C CYS A 108 -6.92 1.92 8.65
N THR A 109 -6.38 1.76 9.86
CA THR A 109 -6.48 2.76 10.92
C THR A 109 -5.86 4.10 10.50
N CYS A 110 -4.69 4.06 9.87
CA CYS A 110 -4.02 5.26 9.38
C CYS A 110 -4.89 6.04 8.38
N LEU A 111 -5.47 5.34 7.40
CA LEU A 111 -6.29 5.98 6.38
C LEU A 111 -7.60 6.51 6.94
N LEU A 112 -8.18 5.84 7.94
CA LEU A 112 -9.39 6.33 8.61
C LEU A 112 -9.12 7.68 9.29
N TYR A 113 -7.98 7.82 9.95
CA TYR A 113 -7.62 9.07 10.62
C TYR A 113 -7.25 10.19 9.66
N THR A 114 -6.84 9.85 8.45
CA THR A 114 -6.46 10.86 7.44
C THR A 114 -7.58 11.19 6.47
N SER A 115 -8.69 10.49 6.54
CA SER A 115 -9.88 10.79 5.74
C SER A 115 -10.65 11.97 6.32
N PRO A 116 -11.32 12.79 5.49
CA PRO A 116 -12.12 13.91 5.98
C PRO A 116 -13.23 13.48 6.93
N SER A 117 -13.83 12.33 6.69
CA SER A 117 -14.87 11.78 7.55
C SER A 117 -14.96 10.26 7.37
N PRO A 118 -15.14 9.51 8.45
CA PRO A 118 -15.37 8.06 8.33
C PRO A 118 -16.63 7.71 7.53
N ARG A 119 -17.58 8.62 7.43
CA ARG A 119 -18.81 8.42 6.65
C ARG A 119 -18.56 8.58 5.16
N ASP A 120 -17.54 9.32 4.79
CA ASP A 120 -17.21 9.61 3.40
C ASP A 120 -16.22 8.60 2.82
N SER A 121 -15.73 7.71 3.63
CA SER A 121 -14.75 6.70 3.26
C SER A 121 -15.39 5.35 2.92
#